data_339b5818a7a3e171cc3f04ff9f43eca2
#
_entry.id   339b5818a7a3e171cc3f04ff9f43eca2
#
_cell.length_a   1.000
_cell.length_b   1.000
_cell.length_c   1.000
_cell.angle_alpha   90.00
_cell.angle_beta   90.00
_cell.angle_gamma   90.00
#
_symmetry.space_group_name_H-M   'P 1'
#
loop_
_entity.id
_entity.type
_entity.pdbx_description
1 polymer ?
#
loop_
_entity_poly.entity_id
_entity_poly.type
_entity_poly.pdbx_seq_one_letter_code
_entity_poly.pdbx_strand_id
1 'polypeptide(L)'
;MPSLPLHRQIGNFARAGVQLKASTVSDWVQGAVESLKPLYGKLRERVLGCDYIQVDESIIPVLDKDKPEAARKGYHWVVRSPELKSLFFHYDKGSRAQYVVVELLKDFQGAVQSDGYGAYDIRENKQGVLLLGCWAHIRRKFEHTLAENPERAE
;
A
#
# COMPACT_ATOMS: atom_id res chain seq x y z
N MET A 1 7.75 9.60 17.89
CA MET A 1 7.90 8.50 18.87
C MET A 1 8.90 7.49 18.33
N PRO A 2 9.86 7.03 19.12
CA PRO A 2 10.74 5.97 18.65
C PRO A 2 9.90 4.71 18.37
N SER A 3 10.08 4.08 17.22
CA SER A 3 9.47 2.78 16.95
C SER A 3 9.97 1.77 17.98
N LEU A 4 9.06 1.02 18.60
CA LEU A 4 9.37 -0.01 19.59
C LEU A 4 9.07 -1.39 18.98
N PRO A 5 10.02 -1.98 18.21
CA PRO A 5 9.87 -3.35 17.70
C PRO A 5 9.61 -4.33 18.85
N LEU A 6 8.88 -5.40 18.60
CA LEU A 6 8.46 -6.34 19.62
C LEU A 6 9.64 -6.89 20.43
N HIS A 7 10.78 -7.19 19.78
CA HIS A 7 11.97 -7.68 20.47
C HIS A 7 12.54 -6.68 21.50
N ARG A 8 12.46 -5.36 21.20
CA ARG A 8 12.88 -4.33 22.17
C ARG A 8 11.90 -4.22 23.33
N GLN A 9 10.62 -4.37 23.07
CA GLN A 9 9.59 -4.37 24.14
C GLN A 9 9.81 -5.57 25.06
N ILE A 10 10.05 -6.77 24.51
CA ILE A 10 10.39 -7.97 25.31
C ILE A 10 11.63 -7.71 26.18
N GLY A 11 12.68 -7.09 25.61
CA GLY A 11 13.87 -6.71 26.38
C GLY A 11 13.58 -5.68 27.48
N ASN A 12 12.65 -4.75 27.27
CA ASN A 12 12.22 -3.80 28.30
C ASN A 12 11.49 -4.51 29.45
N PHE A 13 10.59 -5.43 29.16
CA PHE A 13 9.88 -6.24 30.14
C PHE A 13 10.86 -7.11 30.94
N ALA A 14 11.83 -7.73 30.27
CA ALA A 14 12.85 -8.54 30.94
C ALA A 14 13.68 -7.73 31.94
N ARG A 15 14.04 -6.48 31.59
CA ARG A 15 14.74 -5.57 32.54
C ARG A 15 13.87 -5.16 33.73
N ALA A 16 12.57 -5.15 33.54
CA ALA A 16 11.60 -4.90 34.63
C ALA A 16 11.24 -6.19 35.41
N GLY A 17 11.95 -7.31 35.17
CA GLY A 17 11.74 -8.58 35.86
C GLY A 17 10.63 -9.45 35.29
N VAL A 18 10.04 -9.08 34.15
CA VAL A 18 8.95 -9.84 33.50
C VAL A 18 9.49 -10.58 32.29
N GLN A 19 9.49 -11.91 32.33
CA GLN A 19 9.94 -12.76 31.23
C GLN A 19 8.77 -13.12 30.28
N LEU A 20 8.80 -12.57 29.09
CA LEU A 20 7.79 -12.83 28.03
C LEU A 20 8.43 -13.59 26.88
N LYS A 21 7.74 -14.64 26.41
CA LYS A 21 8.13 -15.36 25.19
C LYS A 21 7.77 -14.51 23.96
N ALA A 22 8.61 -14.54 22.93
CA ALA A 22 8.36 -13.83 21.68
C ALA A 22 7.04 -14.30 21.01
N SER A 23 6.71 -15.59 21.07
CA SER A 23 5.43 -16.12 20.59
C SER A 23 4.24 -15.48 21.29
N THR A 24 4.26 -15.38 22.61
CA THR A 24 3.16 -14.78 23.39
C THR A 24 2.91 -13.34 22.97
N VAL A 25 3.99 -12.54 22.80
CA VAL A 25 3.84 -11.15 22.37
C VAL A 25 3.33 -11.06 20.91
N SER A 26 3.78 -11.96 20.05
CA SER A 26 3.28 -12.06 18.68
C SER A 26 1.79 -12.42 18.64
N ASP A 27 1.36 -13.38 19.46
CA ASP A 27 -0.05 -13.79 19.56
C ASP A 27 -0.95 -12.64 20.04
N TRP A 28 -0.48 -11.84 21.01
CA TRP A 28 -1.20 -10.65 21.45
C TRP A 28 -1.37 -9.61 20.33
N VAL A 29 -0.31 -9.36 19.56
CA VAL A 29 -0.37 -8.44 18.42
C VAL A 29 -1.31 -8.98 17.36
N GLN A 30 -1.23 -10.29 17.06
CA GLN A 30 -2.16 -10.94 16.12
C GLN A 30 -3.61 -10.79 16.57
N GLY A 31 -3.92 -11.05 17.84
CA GLY A 31 -5.26 -10.88 18.38
C GLY A 31 -5.76 -9.42 18.30
N ALA A 32 -4.90 -8.46 18.58
CA ALA A 32 -5.24 -7.04 18.43
C ALA A 32 -5.53 -6.67 16.96
N VAL A 33 -4.69 -7.13 16.02
CA VAL A 33 -4.90 -6.91 14.57
C VAL A 33 -6.23 -7.54 14.10
N GLU A 34 -6.53 -8.76 14.53
CA GLU A 34 -7.80 -9.43 14.21
C GLU A 34 -9.02 -8.62 14.71
N SER A 35 -8.92 -8.05 15.92
CA SER A 35 -9.97 -7.19 16.49
C SER A 35 -10.20 -5.91 15.68
N LEU A 36 -9.19 -5.43 14.96
CA LEU A 36 -9.27 -4.21 14.13
C LEU A 36 -9.77 -4.49 12.70
N LYS A 37 -9.85 -5.74 12.26
CA LYS A 37 -10.31 -6.10 10.90
C LYS A 37 -11.68 -5.50 10.53
N PRO A 38 -12.71 -5.51 11.40
CA PRO A 38 -13.99 -4.90 11.05
C PRO A 38 -13.89 -3.40 10.78
N LEU A 39 -13.04 -2.69 11.55
CA LEU A 39 -12.80 -1.27 11.36
C LEU A 39 -12.08 -1.01 10.01
N TYR A 40 -11.07 -1.83 9.70
CA TYR A 40 -10.40 -1.78 8.39
C TYR A 40 -11.40 -2.02 7.24
N GLY A 41 -12.28 -3.01 7.37
CA GLY A 41 -13.33 -3.29 6.39
C GLY A 41 -14.23 -2.08 6.14
N LYS A 42 -14.66 -1.42 7.20
CA LYS A 42 -15.49 -0.20 7.12
C LYS A 42 -14.74 1.00 6.52
N LEU A 43 -13.46 1.16 6.85
CA LEU A 43 -12.63 2.19 6.23
C LEU A 43 -12.48 1.95 4.72
N ARG A 44 -12.20 0.70 4.32
CA ARG A 44 -12.10 0.30 2.92
C ARG A 44 -13.40 0.56 2.16
N GLU A 45 -14.52 0.10 2.70
CA GLU A 45 -15.87 0.32 2.13
C GLU A 45 -16.14 1.81 1.92
N ARG A 46 -15.85 2.63 2.94
CA ARG A 46 -16.07 4.07 2.90
C ARG A 46 -15.20 4.79 1.85
N VAL A 47 -13.93 4.43 1.74
CA VAL A 47 -13.01 5.01 0.75
C VAL A 47 -13.39 4.59 -0.67
N LEU A 48 -13.75 3.33 -0.88
CA LEU A 48 -14.18 2.82 -2.19
C LEU A 48 -15.61 3.23 -2.57
N GLY A 49 -16.37 3.80 -1.65
CA GLY A 49 -17.69 4.37 -1.92
C GLY A 49 -17.66 5.83 -2.39
N CYS A 50 -16.47 6.44 -2.57
CA CYS A 50 -16.32 7.78 -3.11
C CYS A 50 -16.28 7.76 -4.65
N ASP A 51 -16.68 8.88 -5.27
CA ASP A 51 -16.66 9.03 -6.73
C ASP A 51 -15.23 9.22 -7.29
N TYR A 52 -14.26 9.59 -6.43
CA TYR A 52 -12.87 9.81 -6.82
C TYR A 52 -11.90 9.24 -5.80
N ILE A 53 -10.97 8.43 -6.30
CA ILE A 53 -9.88 7.85 -5.51
C ILE A 53 -8.53 8.00 -6.22
N GLN A 54 -7.48 8.00 -5.42
CA GLN A 54 -6.09 7.92 -5.86
C GLN A 54 -5.52 6.57 -5.45
N VAL A 55 -4.84 5.91 -6.38
CA VAL A 55 -4.23 4.59 -6.14
C VAL A 55 -2.77 4.65 -6.56
N ASP A 56 -1.90 4.14 -5.71
CA ASP A 56 -0.46 4.04 -5.96
C ASP A 56 0.09 2.80 -5.26
N GLU A 57 1.23 2.28 -5.70
CA GLU A 57 1.92 1.20 -5.04
C GLU A 57 3.30 1.60 -4.56
N SER A 58 3.64 1.16 -3.34
CA SER A 58 4.96 1.37 -2.74
C SER A 58 5.70 0.06 -2.56
N ILE A 59 6.98 0.07 -2.91
CA ILE A 59 7.86 -1.10 -2.73
C ILE A 59 8.19 -1.28 -1.25
N ILE A 60 8.10 -2.53 -0.78
CA ILE A 60 8.56 -2.94 0.53
C ILE A 60 9.51 -4.15 0.40
N PRO A 61 10.59 -4.23 1.18
CA PRO A 61 11.39 -5.44 1.27
C PRO A 61 10.62 -6.50 2.06
N VAL A 62 10.46 -7.68 1.49
CA VAL A 62 9.81 -8.83 2.13
C VAL A 62 10.83 -9.94 2.28
N LEU A 63 11.05 -10.39 3.52
CA LEU A 63 11.93 -11.54 3.78
C LEU A 63 11.30 -12.81 3.22
N ASP A 64 12.09 -13.58 2.51
CA ASP A 64 11.69 -14.91 2.03
C ASP A 64 12.02 -15.96 3.12
N LYS A 65 11.04 -16.79 3.46
CA LYS A 65 11.25 -17.86 4.44
C LYS A 65 12.23 -18.92 3.95
N ASP A 66 12.25 -19.13 2.65
CA ASP A 66 13.11 -20.16 2.02
C ASP A 66 14.50 -19.62 1.67
N LYS A 67 14.68 -18.31 1.69
CA LYS A 67 15.95 -17.61 1.44
C LYS A 67 16.09 -16.44 2.42
N PRO A 68 16.42 -16.70 3.70
CA PRO A 68 16.46 -15.66 4.75
C PRO A 68 17.46 -14.54 4.48
N GLU A 69 18.46 -14.77 3.65
CA GLU A 69 19.50 -13.80 3.27
C GLU A 69 19.08 -12.89 2.11
N ALA A 70 17.98 -13.19 1.45
CA ALA A 70 17.48 -12.44 0.30
C ALA A 70 16.10 -11.82 0.58
N ALA A 71 16.03 -10.49 0.60
CA ALA A 71 14.75 -9.81 0.59
C ALA A 71 14.24 -9.72 -0.86
N ARG A 72 13.01 -10.19 -1.10
CA ARG A 72 12.32 -9.93 -2.37
C ARG A 72 11.56 -8.61 -2.34
N LYS A 73 11.36 -8.01 -3.50
CA LYS A 73 10.47 -6.85 -3.62
C LYS A 73 9.02 -7.30 -3.42
N GLY A 74 8.36 -6.72 -2.44
CA GLY A 74 6.92 -6.77 -2.27
C GLY A 74 6.31 -5.40 -2.50
N TYR A 75 4.97 -5.33 -2.54
CA TYR A 75 4.25 -4.09 -2.80
C TYR A 75 3.10 -3.91 -1.81
N HIS A 76 2.98 -2.69 -1.30
CA HIS A 76 1.75 -2.20 -0.67
C HIS A 76 1.01 -1.31 -1.66
N TRP A 77 -0.27 -1.53 -1.78
CA TRP A 77 -1.19 -0.66 -2.52
C TRP A 77 -1.78 0.35 -1.55
N VAL A 78 -1.76 1.60 -1.94
CA VAL A 78 -2.33 2.71 -1.18
C VAL A 78 -3.55 3.21 -1.94
N VAL A 79 -4.71 3.22 -1.29
CA VAL A 79 -5.94 3.77 -1.86
C VAL A 79 -6.37 4.93 -0.99
N ARG A 80 -6.50 6.10 -1.57
CA ARG A 80 -6.83 7.34 -0.87
C ARG A 80 -8.08 7.98 -1.47
N SER A 81 -8.99 8.44 -0.62
CA SER A 81 -10.01 9.43 -0.98
C SER A 81 -9.55 10.82 -0.51
N PRO A 82 -9.28 11.77 -1.42
CA PRO A 82 -8.97 13.15 -1.06
C PRO A 82 -10.14 13.84 -0.35
N GLU A 83 -11.37 13.54 -0.76
CA GLU A 83 -12.59 14.09 -0.18
C GLU A 83 -12.71 13.73 1.30
N LEU A 84 -12.60 12.45 1.64
CA LEU A 84 -12.67 11.98 3.02
C LEU A 84 -11.38 12.22 3.82
N LYS A 85 -10.30 12.68 3.16
CA LYS A 85 -8.95 12.79 3.75
C LYS A 85 -8.52 11.49 4.43
N SER A 86 -8.95 10.36 3.89
CA SER A 86 -8.75 9.02 4.44
C SER A 86 -8.09 8.11 3.41
N LEU A 87 -7.35 7.15 3.88
CA LEU A 87 -6.68 6.15 3.05
C LEU A 87 -6.66 4.79 3.75
N PHE A 88 -6.49 3.73 2.96
CA PHE A 88 -6.14 2.41 3.47
C PHE A 88 -5.00 1.80 2.67
N PHE A 89 -4.30 0.86 3.30
CA PHE A 89 -3.27 0.06 2.67
C PHE A 89 -3.81 -1.33 2.38
N HIS A 90 -3.46 -1.86 1.21
CA HIS A 90 -3.74 -3.24 0.85
C HIS A 90 -2.44 -3.98 0.53
N TYR A 91 -2.31 -5.21 1.05
CA TYR A 91 -1.18 -6.09 0.81
C TYR A 91 -1.67 -7.44 0.33
N ASP A 92 -1.34 -7.80 -0.90
CA ASP A 92 -1.64 -9.12 -1.46
C ASP A 92 -0.36 -9.89 -1.73
N LYS A 93 0.18 -10.55 -0.68
CA LYS A 93 1.42 -11.34 -0.73
C LYS A 93 2.61 -10.62 -1.39
N GLY A 94 2.55 -9.28 -1.44
CA GLY A 94 3.53 -8.42 -2.09
C GLY A 94 3.48 -8.44 -3.61
N SER A 95 2.36 -8.81 -4.22
CA SER A 95 2.17 -8.81 -5.66
C SER A 95 1.96 -7.39 -6.22
N ARG A 96 2.52 -7.13 -7.41
CA ARG A 96 2.23 -5.95 -8.26
C ARG A 96 1.39 -6.34 -9.49
N ALA A 97 0.93 -7.56 -9.56
CA ALA A 97 0.22 -8.07 -10.73
C ALA A 97 -1.13 -7.38 -10.94
N GLN A 98 -1.55 -7.31 -12.18
CA GLN A 98 -2.80 -6.69 -12.63
C GLN A 98 -4.04 -7.22 -11.91
N TYR A 99 -4.06 -8.53 -11.53
CA TYR A 99 -5.19 -9.12 -10.81
C TYR A 99 -5.45 -8.42 -9.46
N VAL A 100 -4.42 -7.85 -8.81
CA VAL A 100 -4.58 -7.13 -7.53
C VAL A 100 -5.44 -5.88 -7.75
N VAL A 101 -5.18 -5.12 -8.83
CA VAL A 101 -6.00 -3.95 -9.21
C VAL A 101 -7.43 -4.39 -9.53
N VAL A 102 -7.57 -5.51 -10.24
CA VAL A 102 -8.89 -6.06 -10.57
C VAL A 102 -9.70 -6.37 -9.33
N GLU A 103 -9.11 -7.08 -8.37
CA GLU A 103 -9.80 -7.46 -7.13
C GLU A 103 -10.02 -6.26 -6.20
N LEU A 104 -9.02 -5.37 -6.11
CA LEU A 104 -9.09 -4.19 -5.26
C LEU A 104 -10.22 -3.24 -5.67
N LEU A 105 -10.42 -3.06 -6.98
CA LEU A 105 -11.36 -2.11 -7.58
C LEU A 105 -12.56 -2.80 -8.25
N LYS A 106 -12.84 -4.08 -7.96
CA LYS A 106 -13.86 -4.86 -8.68
C LYS A 106 -15.23 -4.20 -8.69
N ASP A 107 -15.66 -3.63 -7.57
CA ASP A 107 -16.97 -3.01 -7.38
C ASP A 107 -16.91 -1.47 -7.46
N PHE A 108 -15.74 -0.89 -7.69
CA PHE A 108 -15.57 0.55 -7.76
C PHE A 108 -16.17 1.13 -9.04
N GLN A 109 -16.85 2.25 -8.89
CA GLN A 109 -17.33 3.12 -9.98
C GLN A 109 -16.91 4.55 -9.69
N GLY A 110 -16.45 5.28 -10.70
CA GLY A 110 -15.96 6.64 -10.55
C GLY A 110 -14.57 6.86 -11.14
N ALA A 111 -13.90 7.92 -10.71
CA ALA A 111 -12.59 8.29 -11.21
C ALA A 111 -11.46 7.69 -10.38
N VAL A 112 -10.50 7.04 -11.04
CA VAL A 112 -9.27 6.48 -10.44
C VAL A 112 -8.08 7.22 -10.98
N GLN A 113 -7.35 7.92 -10.12
CA GLN A 113 -6.06 8.53 -10.48
C GLN A 113 -4.91 7.62 -10.10
N SER A 114 -4.02 7.34 -11.05
CA SER A 114 -2.81 6.53 -10.85
C SER A 114 -1.58 7.13 -11.53
N ASP A 115 -0.43 6.49 -11.39
CA ASP A 115 0.82 6.85 -12.06
C ASP A 115 0.85 6.49 -13.57
N GLY A 116 -0.21 5.86 -14.07
CA GLY A 116 -0.29 5.34 -15.44
C GLY A 116 0.43 4.00 -15.63
N TYR A 117 0.61 3.22 -14.55
CA TYR A 117 1.09 1.86 -14.66
C TYR A 117 0.08 0.97 -15.41
N GLY A 118 0.52 0.20 -16.40
CA GLY A 118 -0.33 -0.60 -17.30
C GLY A 118 -1.24 -1.62 -16.60
N ALA A 119 -1.06 -1.91 -15.32
CA ALA A 119 -1.99 -2.75 -14.56
C ALA A 119 -3.39 -2.12 -14.44
N TYR A 120 -3.51 -0.80 -14.59
CA TYR A 120 -4.79 -0.10 -14.54
C TYR A 120 -5.55 -0.13 -15.86
N ASP A 121 -4.88 -0.39 -17.01
CA ASP A 121 -5.47 -0.36 -18.36
C ASP A 121 -6.64 -1.34 -18.51
N ILE A 122 -6.65 -2.42 -17.72
CA ILE A 122 -7.77 -3.38 -17.69
C ILE A 122 -9.08 -2.73 -17.22
N ARG A 123 -8.99 -1.58 -16.55
CA ARG A 123 -10.16 -0.84 -16.07
C ARG A 123 -10.65 0.21 -17.06
N GLU A 124 -9.85 0.55 -18.06
CA GLU A 124 -10.23 1.52 -19.11
C GLU A 124 -11.50 1.10 -19.86
N ASN A 125 -11.70 -0.20 -20.04
CA ASN A 125 -12.89 -0.75 -20.71
C ASN A 125 -14.02 -1.12 -19.72
N LYS A 126 -13.85 -0.90 -18.42
CA LYS A 126 -14.89 -1.16 -17.42
C LYS A 126 -15.88 0.00 -17.40
N GLN A 127 -17.15 -0.30 -17.73
CA GLN A 127 -18.23 0.67 -17.66
C GLN A 127 -18.32 1.29 -16.25
N GLY A 128 -18.32 2.63 -16.18
CA GLY A 128 -18.40 3.38 -14.91
C GLY A 128 -17.07 3.67 -14.23
N VAL A 129 -15.91 3.32 -14.83
CA VAL A 129 -14.58 3.70 -14.33
C VAL A 129 -13.88 4.65 -15.29
N LEU A 130 -13.45 5.81 -14.78
CA LEU A 130 -12.66 6.80 -15.51
C LEU A 130 -11.22 6.78 -14.98
N LEU A 131 -10.26 6.47 -15.84
CA LEU A 131 -8.84 6.51 -15.48
C LEU A 131 -8.26 7.92 -15.67
N LEU A 132 -7.54 8.41 -14.68
CA LEU A 132 -6.87 9.71 -14.67
C LEU A 132 -5.37 9.54 -14.41
N GLY A 133 -4.55 10.23 -15.19
CA GLY A 133 -3.11 10.29 -14.95
C GLY A 133 -2.74 11.24 -13.81
N CYS A 134 -1.70 10.91 -13.09
CA CYS A 134 -1.17 11.77 -12.02
C CYS A 134 -0.14 12.78 -12.57
N TRP A 135 -0.46 14.07 -12.54
CA TRP A 135 0.44 15.13 -12.99
C TRP A 135 1.79 15.16 -12.27
N ALA A 136 1.85 14.80 -11.00
CA ALA A 136 3.12 14.73 -10.27
C ALA A 136 4.05 13.64 -10.83
N HIS A 137 3.50 12.51 -11.29
CA HIS A 137 4.28 11.46 -11.95
C HIS A 137 4.71 11.87 -13.36
N ILE A 138 3.83 12.54 -14.11
CA ILE A 138 4.15 13.08 -15.43
C ILE A 138 5.28 14.11 -15.30
N ARG A 139 5.16 15.08 -14.39
CA ARG A 139 6.18 16.08 -14.12
C ARG A 139 7.54 15.45 -13.81
N ARG A 140 7.61 14.45 -12.91
CA ARG A 140 8.86 13.75 -12.59
C ARG A 140 9.49 13.09 -13.81
N LYS A 141 8.70 12.53 -14.73
CA LYS A 141 9.21 11.97 -15.99
C LYS A 141 9.86 13.04 -16.86
N PHE A 142 9.23 14.22 -16.98
CA PHE A 142 9.82 15.35 -17.68
C PHE A 142 11.10 15.85 -17.01
N GLU A 143 11.11 16.06 -15.70
CA GLU A 143 12.30 16.50 -14.96
C GLU A 143 13.47 15.53 -15.12
N HIS A 144 13.21 14.23 -15.12
CA HIS A 144 14.23 13.20 -15.36
C HIS A 144 14.78 13.26 -16.78
N THR A 145 13.91 13.41 -17.78
CA THR A 145 14.31 13.53 -19.19
C THR A 145 15.13 14.79 -19.44
N LEU A 146 14.79 15.91 -18.79
CA LEU A 146 15.55 17.17 -18.84
C LEU A 146 16.95 17.01 -18.24
N ALA A 147 17.07 16.27 -17.13
CA ALA A 147 18.36 16.02 -16.51
C ALA A 147 19.27 15.12 -17.37
N GLU A 148 18.69 14.18 -18.12
CA GLU A 148 19.43 13.28 -19.01
C GLU A 148 19.77 13.92 -20.38
N ASN A 149 18.94 14.84 -20.88
CA ASN A 149 19.09 15.51 -22.18
C ASN A 149 18.70 16.98 -22.09
N PRO A 150 19.60 17.87 -21.60
CA PRO A 150 19.29 19.31 -21.45
C PRO A 150 18.92 20.01 -22.76
N GLU A 151 19.46 19.56 -23.91
CA GLU A 151 19.21 20.15 -25.23
C GLU A 151 17.78 19.93 -25.79
N ARG A 152 16.97 19.07 -25.15
CA ARG A 152 15.57 18.86 -25.53
C ARG A 152 14.59 19.71 -24.74
N ALA A 153 15.10 20.62 -23.91
CA ALA A 153 14.33 21.48 -23.01
C ALA A 153 14.00 22.86 -23.60
N GLU A 154 14.60 23.20 -24.74
CA GLU A 154 14.29 24.37 -25.56
C GLU A 154 13.30 23.98 -26.68
#